data_ca5223e61ab71e000d499e406c5fcada
#
_entry.id   ca5223e61ab71e000d499e406c5fcada
#
_cell.length_a   1.000
_cell.length_b   1.000
_cell.length_c   1.000
_cell.angle_alpha   90.00
_cell.angle_beta   90.00
_cell.angle_gamma   90.00
#
_symmetry.space_group_name_H-M   'P 1'
#
loop_
_entity.id
_entity.type
_entity.pdbx_description
1 polymer ?
#
loop_
_entity_poly.entity_id
_entity_poly.type
_entity_poly.pdbx_seq_one_letter_code
_entity_poly.pdbx_strand_id
1 'polypeptide(L)'
;MVGVFCSLDLVIFYLFFEAGLIPMFLIIGIWGGDRRVYSAFKFFLYTLLGSVLMLVAIITIYWMTGTTDVIALYEIGIDTKFQNLLWLAFFSSFAVKTPMWPVHTWLPDAHVEAPTAGSVLLAAILLKMAGYGFIRFSVGLFPVASEYFVPLVFSLSLIAIIYTSLIALMQEDMKKLIAYSSVAHMGFVTMGIFTMTPEGIEGSIFQMISHGIISAALFLCVGVVYER
;
A
#
# COMPACT_ATOMS: atom_id res chain seq x y z
N MET A 1 -2.57 -8.50 10.15
CA MET A 1 -1.62 -8.33 9.03
C MET A 1 -1.21 -9.67 8.39
N VAL A 2 -0.77 -10.70 9.14
CA VAL A 2 -0.41 -12.02 8.55
C VAL A 2 -1.55 -12.62 7.72
N GLY A 3 -2.80 -12.55 8.21
CA GLY A 3 -3.97 -13.06 7.49
C GLY A 3 -4.17 -12.48 6.08
N VAL A 4 -3.66 -11.28 5.80
CA VAL A 4 -3.69 -10.68 4.44
C VAL A 4 -2.92 -11.53 3.44
N PHE A 5 -1.75 -12.02 3.84
CA PHE A 5 -0.87 -12.81 2.97
C PHE A 5 -1.28 -14.28 2.85
N CYS A 6 -2.10 -14.76 3.79
CA CYS A 6 -2.53 -16.16 3.85
C CYS A 6 -3.95 -16.39 3.31
N SER A 7 -4.72 -15.33 3.02
CA SER A 7 -6.10 -15.47 2.55
C SER A 7 -6.17 -15.89 1.07
N LEU A 8 -7.04 -16.84 0.79
CA LEU A 8 -7.36 -17.32 -0.56
C LEU A 8 -8.77 -16.89 -1.00
N ASP A 9 -9.44 -16.07 -0.20
CA ASP A 9 -10.77 -15.52 -0.46
C ASP A 9 -10.71 -13.99 -0.43
N LEU A 10 -11.37 -13.32 -1.38
CA LEU A 10 -11.36 -11.85 -1.52
C LEU A 10 -11.98 -11.14 -0.32
N VAL A 11 -13.05 -11.69 0.26
CA VAL A 11 -13.73 -11.09 1.43
C VAL A 11 -12.85 -11.23 2.67
N ILE A 12 -12.24 -12.40 2.86
CA ILE A 12 -11.31 -12.64 3.98
C ILE A 12 -10.06 -11.75 3.83
N PHE A 13 -9.53 -11.63 2.61
CA PHE A 13 -8.46 -10.69 2.33
C PHE A 13 -8.84 -9.26 2.72
N TYR A 14 -10.02 -8.80 2.28
CA TYR A 14 -10.50 -7.46 2.59
C TYR A 14 -10.65 -7.23 4.10
N LEU A 15 -11.24 -8.19 4.81
CA LEU A 15 -11.40 -8.10 6.27
C LEU A 15 -10.05 -7.94 6.98
N PHE A 16 -9.06 -8.76 6.66
CA PHE A 16 -7.72 -8.63 7.26
C PHE A 16 -6.97 -7.38 6.80
N PHE A 17 -7.20 -6.94 5.57
CA PHE A 17 -6.59 -5.74 5.01
C PHE A 17 -7.09 -4.48 5.74
N GLU A 18 -8.36 -4.43 6.11
CA GLU A 18 -8.98 -3.33 6.86
C GLU A 18 -8.87 -3.49 8.38
N ALA A 19 -8.85 -4.72 8.90
CA ALA A 19 -8.75 -4.97 10.34
C ALA A 19 -7.48 -4.35 10.99
N GLY A 20 -6.42 -4.16 10.22
CA GLY A 20 -5.21 -3.46 10.68
C GLY A 20 -5.36 -1.95 10.86
N LEU A 21 -6.40 -1.36 10.27
CA LEU A 21 -6.62 0.07 10.24
C LEU A 21 -7.07 0.61 11.60
N ILE A 22 -8.02 -0.06 12.26
CA ILE A 22 -8.54 0.36 13.57
C ILE A 22 -7.45 0.35 14.65
N PRO A 23 -6.69 -0.74 14.86
CA PRO A 23 -5.59 -0.72 15.82
C PRO A 23 -4.55 0.36 15.52
N MET A 24 -4.20 0.58 14.25
CA MET A 24 -3.24 1.62 13.87
C MET A 24 -3.76 3.03 14.14
N PHE A 25 -5.04 3.29 13.85
CA PHE A 25 -5.72 4.54 14.20
C PHE A 25 -5.64 4.81 15.70
N LEU A 26 -5.90 3.79 16.54
CA LEU A 26 -5.83 3.91 17.99
C LEU A 26 -4.38 4.11 18.47
N ILE A 27 -3.41 3.38 17.90
CA ILE A 27 -1.99 3.54 18.26
C ILE A 27 -1.51 4.97 17.97
N ILE A 28 -1.83 5.52 16.82
CA ILE A 28 -1.45 6.89 16.47
C ILE A 28 -2.23 7.89 17.32
N GLY A 29 -3.55 7.71 17.47
CA GLY A 29 -4.42 8.69 18.13
C GLY A 29 -4.27 8.76 19.63
N ILE A 30 -3.88 7.67 20.32
CA ILE A 30 -3.74 7.61 21.77
C ILE A 30 -2.31 7.90 22.20
N TRP A 31 -1.33 7.20 21.60
CA TRP A 31 0.09 7.24 21.98
C TRP A 31 0.96 8.09 21.05
N GLY A 32 0.37 8.83 20.13
CA GLY A 32 1.07 9.73 19.21
C GLY A 32 1.48 11.06 19.82
N GLY A 33 2.18 11.88 19.03
CA GLY A 33 2.67 13.20 19.38
C GLY A 33 1.59 14.29 19.43
N ASP A 34 1.99 15.53 19.24
CA ASP A 34 1.11 16.71 19.43
C ASP A 34 -0.07 16.76 18.47
N ARG A 35 0.14 16.41 17.19
CA ARG A 35 -0.90 16.42 16.15
C ARG A 35 -1.49 15.03 15.86
N ARG A 36 -1.40 14.11 16.84
CA ARG A 36 -1.84 12.72 16.75
C ARG A 36 -3.25 12.52 16.20
N VAL A 37 -4.20 13.36 16.67
CA VAL A 37 -5.61 13.26 16.25
C VAL A 37 -5.75 13.55 14.75
N TYR A 38 -5.15 14.63 14.27
CA TYR A 38 -5.17 14.98 12.85
C TYR A 38 -4.54 13.87 11.99
N SER A 39 -3.37 13.38 12.38
CA SER A 39 -2.64 12.35 11.62
C SER A 39 -3.36 11.01 11.63
N ALA A 40 -3.97 10.63 12.76
CA ALA A 40 -4.79 9.43 12.86
C ALA A 40 -6.02 9.49 11.94
N PHE A 41 -6.77 10.59 11.96
CA PHE A 41 -7.92 10.77 11.08
C PHE A 41 -7.51 10.85 9.61
N LYS A 42 -6.42 11.53 9.27
CA LYS A 42 -5.91 11.59 7.91
C LYS A 42 -5.54 10.20 7.40
N PHE A 43 -4.79 9.43 8.16
CA PHE A 43 -4.47 8.04 7.85
C PHE A 43 -5.73 7.20 7.64
N PHE A 44 -6.67 7.27 8.59
CA PHE A 44 -7.92 6.50 8.54
C PHE A 44 -8.77 6.84 7.31
N LEU A 45 -9.02 8.13 7.07
CA LEU A 45 -9.90 8.56 5.98
C LEU A 45 -9.29 8.27 4.60
N TYR A 46 -7.98 8.48 4.42
CA TYR A 46 -7.31 8.14 3.16
C TYR A 46 -7.42 6.66 2.84
N THR A 47 -7.10 5.82 3.81
CA THR A 47 -7.10 4.37 3.61
C THR A 47 -8.51 3.82 3.45
N LEU A 48 -9.47 4.28 4.25
CA LEU A 48 -10.87 3.87 4.16
C LEU A 48 -11.49 4.26 2.82
N LEU A 49 -11.26 5.49 2.34
CA LEU A 49 -11.82 5.94 1.06
C LEU A 49 -11.36 5.06 -0.11
N GLY A 50 -10.07 4.72 -0.14
CA GLY A 50 -9.55 3.82 -1.16
C GLY A 50 -10.15 2.41 -1.07
N SER A 51 -10.26 1.87 0.15
CA SER A 51 -10.70 0.49 0.36
C SER A 51 -12.19 0.27 0.14
N VAL A 52 -13.03 1.26 0.36
CA VAL A 52 -14.46 1.17 0.04
C VAL A 52 -14.71 0.91 -1.45
N LEU A 53 -13.91 1.50 -2.34
CA LEU A 53 -14.00 1.23 -3.77
C LEU A 53 -13.64 -0.23 -4.09
N MET A 54 -12.62 -0.78 -3.43
CA MET A 54 -12.25 -2.20 -3.55
C MET A 54 -13.38 -3.11 -3.05
N LEU A 55 -14.07 -2.75 -1.95
CA LEU A 55 -15.21 -3.53 -1.47
C LEU A 55 -16.34 -3.59 -2.51
N VAL A 56 -16.67 -2.46 -3.12
CA VAL A 56 -17.66 -2.41 -4.20
C VAL A 56 -17.25 -3.31 -5.37
N ALA A 57 -15.96 -3.32 -5.72
CA ALA A 57 -15.45 -4.22 -6.76
C ALA A 57 -15.56 -5.70 -6.36
N ILE A 58 -15.27 -6.07 -5.12
CA ILE A 58 -15.42 -7.45 -4.62
C ILE A 58 -16.87 -7.90 -4.69
N ILE A 59 -17.82 -7.05 -4.27
CA ILE A 59 -19.26 -7.35 -4.37
C ILE A 59 -19.67 -7.54 -5.84
N THR A 60 -19.18 -6.70 -6.74
CA THR A 60 -19.45 -6.79 -8.17
C THR A 60 -18.90 -8.09 -8.77
N ILE A 61 -17.67 -8.49 -8.40
CA ILE A 61 -17.06 -9.76 -8.82
C ILE A 61 -17.92 -10.93 -8.35
N TYR A 62 -18.32 -10.93 -7.09
CA TYR A 62 -19.20 -11.98 -6.56
C TYR A 62 -20.54 -12.06 -7.33
N TRP A 63 -21.13 -10.94 -7.66
CA TRP A 63 -22.37 -10.90 -8.45
C TRP A 63 -22.21 -11.46 -9.85
N MET A 64 -21.03 -11.29 -10.46
CA MET A 64 -20.75 -11.75 -11.81
C MET A 64 -20.36 -13.24 -11.87
N THR A 65 -19.61 -13.72 -10.88
CA THR A 65 -18.96 -15.04 -10.90
C THR A 65 -19.59 -16.03 -9.92
N GLY A 66 -20.32 -15.57 -8.90
CA GLY A 66 -20.90 -16.39 -7.85
C GLY A 66 -19.91 -16.88 -6.79
N THR A 67 -18.61 -16.46 -6.87
CA THR A 67 -17.57 -16.89 -5.95
C THR A 67 -16.65 -15.75 -5.53
N THR A 68 -16.04 -15.87 -4.35
CA THR A 68 -14.98 -14.97 -3.86
C THR A 68 -13.64 -15.70 -3.70
N ASP A 69 -13.62 -17.01 -4.00
CA ASP A 69 -12.39 -17.81 -3.98
C ASP A 69 -11.43 -17.36 -5.08
N VAL A 70 -10.22 -16.96 -4.68
CA VAL A 70 -9.22 -16.39 -5.59
C VAL A 70 -8.74 -17.43 -6.63
N ILE A 71 -8.64 -18.69 -6.25
CA ILE A 71 -8.18 -19.75 -7.15
C ILE A 71 -9.26 -20.00 -8.22
N ALA A 72 -10.51 -20.12 -7.81
CA ALA A 72 -11.63 -20.28 -8.74
C ALA A 72 -11.75 -19.06 -9.68
N LEU A 73 -11.51 -17.84 -9.18
CA LEU A 73 -11.54 -16.63 -10.01
C LEU A 73 -10.44 -16.57 -11.07
N TYR A 74 -9.26 -17.16 -10.81
CA TYR A 74 -8.22 -17.28 -11.84
C TYR A 74 -8.62 -18.23 -12.97
N GLU A 75 -9.38 -19.30 -12.65
CA GLU A 75 -9.86 -20.27 -13.65
C GLU A 75 -11.03 -19.71 -14.47
N ILE A 76 -11.99 -19.04 -13.81
CA ILE A 76 -13.18 -18.46 -14.45
C ILE A 76 -12.78 -17.29 -15.35
N GLY A 77 -11.84 -16.46 -14.88
CA GLY A 77 -11.50 -15.18 -15.50
C GLY A 77 -12.58 -14.11 -15.31
N ILE A 78 -12.22 -12.86 -15.48
CA ILE A 78 -13.16 -11.72 -15.40
C ILE A 78 -13.36 -11.14 -16.80
N ASP A 79 -14.62 -10.89 -17.19
CA ASP A 79 -14.98 -10.31 -18.49
C ASP A 79 -14.19 -9.01 -18.72
N THR A 80 -13.52 -8.94 -19.86
CA THR A 80 -12.67 -7.80 -20.26
C THR A 80 -13.38 -6.46 -20.23
N LYS A 81 -14.71 -6.45 -20.45
CA LYS A 81 -15.54 -5.24 -20.42
C LYS A 81 -15.53 -4.56 -19.04
N PHE A 82 -15.44 -5.34 -17.97
CA PHE A 82 -15.47 -4.84 -16.60
C PHE A 82 -14.08 -4.72 -15.96
N GLN A 83 -13.06 -5.35 -16.56
CA GLN A 83 -11.71 -5.36 -15.98
C GLN A 83 -11.18 -3.97 -15.68
N ASN A 84 -11.33 -3.00 -16.57
CA ASN A 84 -10.82 -1.64 -16.38
C ASN A 84 -11.42 -0.95 -15.14
N LEU A 85 -12.74 -1.07 -14.96
CA LEU A 85 -13.42 -0.43 -13.83
C LEU A 85 -13.07 -1.11 -12.50
N LEU A 86 -13.08 -2.44 -12.49
CA LEU A 86 -12.72 -3.23 -11.30
C LEU A 86 -11.25 -3.03 -10.95
N TRP A 87 -10.37 -3.00 -11.93
CA TRP A 87 -8.96 -2.71 -11.75
C TRP A 87 -8.74 -1.34 -11.10
N LEU A 88 -9.40 -0.28 -11.59
CA LEU A 88 -9.31 1.07 -11.00
C LEU A 88 -9.78 1.11 -9.54
N ALA A 89 -10.80 0.34 -9.21
CA ALA A 89 -11.29 0.23 -7.83
C ALA A 89 -10.28 -0.47 -6.91
N PHE A 90 -9.66 -1.56 -7.34
CA PHE A 90 -8.56 -2.20 -6.63
C PHE A 90 -7.32 -1.31 -6.58
N PHE A 91 -6.97 -0.70 -7.72
CA PHE A 91 -5.85 0.23 -7.81
C PHE A 91 -5.96 1.39 -6.83
N SER A 92 -7.14 1.99 -6.67
CA SER A 92 -7.34 3.10 -5.72
C SER A 92 -6.99 2.70 -4.29
N SER A 93 -7.40 1.50 -3.86
CA SER A 93 -7.10 0.98 -2.54
C SER A 93 -5.61 0.73 -2.34
N PHE A 94 -4.99 0.06 -3.31
CA PHE A 94 -3.57 -0.28 -3.23
C PHE A 94 -2.68 0.96 -3.42
N ALA A 95 -3.04 1.90 -4.28
CA ALA A 95 -2.30 3.14 -4.49
C ALA A 95 -2.26 4.02 -3.24
N VAL A 96 -3.38 4.12 -2.51
CA VAL A 96 -3.41 4.83 -1.23
C VAL A 96 -2.51 4.15 -0.20
N LYS A 97 -2.59 2.83 -0.08
CA LYS A 97 -1.86 2.07 0.95
C LYS A 97 -0.37 1.88 0.62
N THR A 98 0.01 1.84 -0.69
CA THR A 98 1.42 1.82 -1.16
C THR A 98 2.08 3.20 -1.08
N PRO A 99 1.44 4.22 -0.65
CA PRO A 99 1.45 5.66 -0.82
C PRO A 99 2.01 6.14 -2.17
N MET A 100 1.29 5.83 -3.25
CA MET A 100 1.64 6.37 -4.57
C MET A 100 1.36 7.89 -4.64
N TRP A 101 2.15 8.60 -5.44
CA TRP A 101 1.80 9.98 -5.76
C TRP A 101 0.46 10.01 -6.57
N PRO A 102 -0.51 10.91 -6.29
CA PRO A 102 -0.49 12.02 -5.33
C PRO A 102 -1.06 11.68 -3.93
N VAL A 103 -1.52 10.45 -3.69
CA VAL A 103 -2.24 10.04 -2.47
C VAL A 103 -1.31 9.59 -1.32
N HIS A 104 -0.08 10.06 -1.28
CA HIS A 104 0.98 9.66 -0.35
C HIS A 104 1.07 10.50 0.93
N THR A 105 0.40 11.66 0.97
CA THR A 105 0.64 12.68 2.02
C THR A 105 0.24 12.29 3.43
N TRP A 106 -0.53 11.22 3.58
CA TRP A 106 -0.90 10.67 4.89
C TRP A 106 0.28 9.98 5.58
N LEU A 107 1.21 9.40 4.79
CA LEU A 107 2.29 8.57 5.33
C LEU A 107 3.29 9.36 6.18
N PRO A 108 3.87 10.51 5.72
CA PRO A 108 4.78 11.31 6.53
C PRO A 108 4.13 11.80 7.82
N ASP A 109 2.88 12.26 7.75
CA ASP A 109 2.17 12.75 8.94
C ASP A 109 1.92 11.63 9.95
N ALA A 110 1.52 10.44 9.47
CA ALA A 110 1.31 9.28 10.32
C ALA A 110 2.61 8.83 11.01
N HIS A 111 3.75 8.81 10.28
CA HIS A 111 5.04 8.37 10.83
C HIS A 111 5.62 9.33 11.87
N VAL A 112 5.47 10.63 11.66
CA VAL A 112 5.97 11.64 12.61
C VAL A 112 5.27 11.52 13.96
N GLU A 113 3.94 11.39 13.90
CA GLU A 113 3.12 11.36 15.11
C GLU A 113 3.09 9.97 15.78
N ALA A 114 3.25 8.89 15.00
CA ALA A 114 3.20 7.54 15.57
C ALA A 114 4.34 7.29 16.58
N PRO A 115 4.06 6.54 17.67
CA PRO A 115 5.12 6.01 18.52
C PRO A 115 6.05 5.10 17.71
N THR A 116 7.28 4.90 18.17
CA THR A 116 8.32 4.16 17.44
C THR A 116 7.83 2.80 16.95
N ALA A 117 7.18 2.00 17.82
CA ALA A 117 6.61 0.71 17.45
C ALA A 117 5.54 0.82 16.35
N GLY A 118 4.69 1.87 16.39
CA GLY A 118 3.70 2.16 15.36
C GLY A 118 4.34 2.45 14.00
N SER A 119 5.39 3.29 13.97
CA SER A 119 6.13 3.61 12.76
C SER A 119 6.82 2.37 12.16
N VAL A 120 7.38 1.49 13.00
CA VAL A 120 7.98 0.23 12.55
C VAL A 120 6.94 -0.67 11.86
N LEU A 121 5.76 -0.87 12.45
CA LEU A 121 4.69 -1.69 11.86
C LEU A 121 4.16 -1.09 10.56
N LEU A 122 4.00 0.22 10.52
CA LEU A 122 3.55 0.98 9.35
C LEU A 122 4.52 0.79 8.17
N ALA A 123 5.81 1.05 8.39
CA ALA A 123 6.83 0.98 7.36
C ALA A 123 7.16 -0.46 6.94
N ALA A 124 7.30 -1.39 7.90
CA ALA A 124 7.77 -2.74 7.62
C ALA A 124 6.72 -3.60 6.89
N ILE A 125 5.45 -3.58 7.33
CA ILE A 125 4.46 -4.56 6.88
C ILE A 125 3.30 -3.91 6.14
N LEU A 126 2.75 -2.80 6.66
CA LEU A 126 1.49 -2.26 6.15
C LEU A 126 1.59 -1.83 4.68
N LEU A 127 2.69 -1.21 4.27
CA LEU A 127 2.93 -0.83 2.87
C LEU A 127 3.01 -2.04 1.93
N LYS A 128 3.57 -3.17 2.42
CA LYS A 128 3.78 -4.39 1.61
C LYS A 128 2.48 -5.16 1.35
N MET A 129 1.46 -4.99 2.21
CA MET A 129 0.14 -5.57 1.94
C MET A 129 -0.45 -5.07 0.61
N ALA A 130 -0.21 -3.81 0.25
CA ALA A 130 -0.67 -3.26 -1.01
C ALA A 130 0.18 -3.73 -2.20
N GLY A 131 1.51 -3.83 -2.05
CA GLY A 131 2.37 -4.42 -3.06
C GLY A 131 2.00 -5.88 -3.37
N TYR A 132 1.73 -6.67 -2.33
CA TYR A 132 1.17 -8.01 -2.48
C TYR A 132 -0.17 -7.99 -3.22
N GLY A 133 -1.06 -7.04 -2.87
CA GLY A 133 -2.34 -6.87 -3.54
C GLY A 133 -2.21 -6.56 -5.03
N PHE A 134 -1.26 -5.74 -5.43
CA PHE A 134 -0.97 -5.48 -6.84
C PHE A 134 -0.56 -6.75 -7.58
N ILE A 135 0.38 -7.53 -7.04
CA ILE A 135 0.83 -8.77 -7.66
C ILE A 135 -0.32 -9.79 -7.73
N ARG A 136 -0.98 -10.02 -6.60
CA ARG A 136 -1.97 -11.08 -6.45
C ARG A 136 -3.27 -10.79 -7.19
N PHE A 137 -3.77 -9.55 -7.11
CA PHE A 137 -5.10 -9.21 -7.62
C PHE A 137 -5.05 -8.35 -8.87
N SER A 138 -4.31 -7.23 -8.88
CA SER A 138 -4.31 -6.35 -10.06
C SER A 138 -3.71 -7.05 -11.28
N VAL A 139 -2.55 -7.65 -11.14
CA VAL A 139 -1.88 -8.37 -12.24
C VAL A 139 -2.53 -9.74 -12.47
N GLY A 140 -2.88 -10.47 -11.37
CA GLY A 140 -3.39 -11.82 -11.48
C GLY A 140 -4.83 -11.93 -11.98
N LEU A 141 -5.77 -11.11 -11.47
CA LEU A 141 -7.18 -11.18 -11.84
C LEU A 141 -7.54 -10.31 -13.06
N PHE A 142 -6.78 -9.23 -13.32
CA PHE A 142 -7.08 -8.25 -14.37
C PHE A 142 -5.88 -8.03 -15.31
N PRO A 143 -5.38 -9.07 -16.01
CA PRO A 143 -4.17 -8.93 -16.80
C PRO A 143 -4.31 -7.92 -17.94
N VAL A 144 -5.46 -7.91 -18.65
CA VAL A 144 -5.71 -6.99 -19.77
C VAL A 144 -5.76 -5.53 -19.29
N ALA A 145 -6.46 -5.26 -18.19
CA ALA A 145 -6.52 -3.92 -17.61
C ALA A 145 -5.15 -3.49 -17.06
N SER A 146 -4.41 -4.42 -16.45
CA SER A 146 -3.06 -4.12 -15.93
C SER A 146 -2.12 -3.70 -17.05
N GLU A 147 -2.14 -4.37 -18.19
CA GLU A 147 -1.35 -4.01 -19.38
C GLU A 147 -1.78 -2.62 -19.92
N TYR A 148 -3.09 -2.38 -20.01
CA TYR A 148 -3.61 -1.10 -20.47
C TYR A 148 -3.17 0.09 -19.57
N PHE A 149 -3.11 -0.11 -18.26
CA PHE A 149 -2.75 0.94 -17.30
C PHE A 149 -1.26 1.01 -16.96
N VAL A 150 -0.39 0.21 -17.58
CA VAL A 150 1.07 0.30 -17.40
C VAL A 150 1.59 1.74 -17.54
N PRO A 151 1.25 2.51 -18.59
CA PRO A 151 1.77 3.87 -18.73
C PRO A 151 1.35 4.80 -17.59
N LEU A 152 0.13 4.63 -17.07
CA LEU A 152 -0.35 5.38 -15.90
C LEU A 152 0.49 5.06 -14.66
N VAL A 153 0.65 3.77 -14.35
CA VAL A 153 1.40 3.34 -13.15
C VAL A 153 2.87 3.75 -13.25
N PHE A 154 3.50 3.60 -14.41
CA PHE A 154 4.88 4.04 -14.64
C PHE A 154 5.04 5.55 -14.42
N SER A 155 4.13 6.35 -14.96
CA SER A 155 4.16 7.80 -14.79
C SER A 155 4.05 8.20 -13.31
N LEU A 156 3.10 7.63 -12.58
CA LEU A 156 2.91 7.88 -11.15
C LEU A 156 4.11 7.41 -10.31
N SER A 157 4.68 6.25 -10.67
CA SER A 157 5.86 5.68 -10.00
C SER A 157 7.09 6.55 -10.23
N LEU A 158 7.34 7.02 -11.46
CA LEU A 158 8.45 7.93 -11.76
C LEU A 158 8.33 9.25 -11.01
N ILE A 159 7.13 9.83 -10.99
CA ILE A 159 6.89 11.05 -10.20
C ILE A 159 7.15 10.78 -8.72
N ALA A 160 6.66 9.66 -8.18
CA ALA A 160 6.92 9.29 -6.79
C ALA A 160 8.43 9.17 -6.51
N ILE A 161 9.19 8.46 -7.36
CA ILE A 161 10.63 8.28 -7.19
C ILE A 161 11.37 9.63 -7.17
N ILE A 162 11.18 10.45 -8.20
CA ILE A 162 11.93 11.71 -8.36
C ILE A 162 11.47 12.76 -7.35
N TYR A 163 10.17 13.04 -7.33
CA TYR A 163 9.59 14.12 -6.52
C TYR A 163 9.77 13.87 -5.02
N THR A 164 9.46 12.65 -4.54
CA THR A 164 9.55 12.39 -3.10
C THR A 164 10.99 12.21 -2.62
N SER A 165 11.93 11.80 -3.49
CA SER A 165 13.36 11.81 -3.15
C SER A 165 13.87 13.23 -2.96
N LEU A 166 13.48 14.19 -3.84
CA LEU A 166 13.83 15.59 -3.68
C LEU A 166 13.20 16.20 -2.42
N ILE A 167 11.95 15.85 -2.10
CA ILE A 167 11.32 16.27 -0.85
C ILE A 167 12.07 15.71 0.35
N ALA A 168 12.48 14.44 0.32
CA ALA A 168 13.21 13.81 1.41
C ALA A 168 14.52 14.56 1.72
N LEU A 169 15.25 15.01 0.71
CA LEU A 169 16.48 15.80 0.88
C LEU A 169 16.27 17.13 1.62
N MET A 170 15.07 17.69 1.56
CA MET A 170 14.75 19.00 2.14
C MET A 170 14.09 18.88 3.53
N GLN A 171 13.94 17.65 4.07
CA GLN A 171 13.31 17.48 5.38
C GLN A 171 14.30 17.74 6.51
N GLU A 172 13.87 18.55 7.48
CA GLU A 172 14.60 18.78 8.73
C GLU A 172 14.32 17.67 9.78
N ASP A 173 13.15 17.04 9.70
CA ASP A 173 12.71 15.97 10.60
C ASP A 173 13.16 14.60 10.05
N MET A 174 13.90 13.83 10.88
CA MET A 174 14.42 12.50 10.48
C MET A 174 13.32 11.50 10.18
N LYS A 175 12.19 11.52 10.93
CA LYS A 175 11.06 10.62 10.66
C LYS A 175 10.40 10.98 9.32
N LYS A 176 10.26 12.27 8.99
CA LYS A 176 9.75 12.71 7.67
C LYS A 176 10.68 12.30 6.54
N LEU A 177 11.99 12.47 6.71
CA LEU A 177 12.97 12.07 5.72
C LEU A 177 12.83 10.58 5.39
N ILE A 178 12.78 9.70 6.41
CA ILE A 178 12.63 8.26 6.23
C ILE A 178 11.26 7.94 5.58
N ALA A 179 10.20 8.63 5.99
CA ALA A 179 8.88 8.41 5.42
C ALA A 179 8.81 8.78 3.93
N TYR A 180 9.35 9.92 3.52
CA TYR A 180 9.40 10.30 2.09
C TYR A 180 10.33 9.40 1.27
N SER A 181 11.46 8.96 1.83
CA SER A 181 12.31 7.96 1.17
C SER A 181 11.57 6.64 0.96
N SER A 182 10.69 6.24 1.90
CA SER A 182 9.84 5.06 1.77
C SER A 182 8.86 5.18 0.60
N VAL A 183 8.27 6.37 0.37
CA VAL A 183 7.41 6.61 -0.81
C VAL A 183 8.19 6.41 -2.11
N ALA A 184 9.42 6.94 -2.19
CA ALA A 184 10.29 6.76 -3.35
C ALA A 184 10.63 5.28 -3.59
N HIS A 185 10.99 4.54 -2.54
CA HIS A 185 11.29 3.10 -2.63
C HIS A 185 10.08 2.27 -3.05
N MET A 186 8.89 2.61 -2.58
CA MET A 186 7.66 1.96 -3.04
C MET A 186 7.30 2.29 -4.48
N GLY A 187 7.77 3.44 -5.01
CA GLY A 187 7.70 3.75 -6.45
C GLY A 187 8.48 2.75 -7.31
N PHE A 188 9.67 2.30 -6.88
CA PHE A 188 10.40 1.21 -7.56
C PHE A 188 9.63 -0.11 -7.50
N VAL A 189 8.98 -0.42 -6.36
CA VAL A 189 8.17 -1.64 -6.23
C VAL A 189 7.02 -1.62 -7.24
N THR A 190 6.23 -0.54 -7.30
CA THR A 190 5.10 -0.45 -8.23
C THR A 190 5.55 -0.46 -9.68
N MET A 191 6.62 0.23 -10.02
CA MET A 191 7.19 0.19 -11.36
C MET A 191 7.63 -1.21 -11.76
N GLY A 192 8.35 -1.92 -10.89
CA GLY A 192 8.81 -3.28 -11.16
C GLY A 192 7.67 -4.30 -11.29
N ILE A 193 6.61 -4.21 -10.47
CA ILE A 193 5.43 -5.08 -10.61
C ILE A 193 4.80 -4.92 -12.00
N PHE A 194 4.64 -3.69 -12.47
CA PHE A 194 3.97 -3.37 -13.73
C PHE A 194 4.88 -3.43 -14.97
N THR A 195 6.14 -3.88 -14.84
CA THR A 195 6.91 -4.33 -16.01
C THR A 195 6.32 -5.60 -16.61
N MET A 196 5.53 -6.35 -15.87
CA MET A 196 4.93 -7.63 -16.26
C MET A 196 5.96 -8.69 -16.64
N THR A 197 7.22 -8.51 -16.26
CA THR A 197 8.31 -9.48 -16.48
C THR A 197 8.63 -10.23 -15.20
N PRO A 198 9.07 -11.50 -15.28
CA PRO A 198 9.48 -12.27 -14.10
C PRO A 198 10.53 -11.52 -13.26
N GLU A 199 11.55 -10.96 -13.91
CA GLU A 199 12.66 -10.25 -13.27
C GLU A 199 12.17 -8.98 -12.52
N GLY A 200 11.21 -8.26 -13.13
CA GLY A 200 10.61 -7.08 -12.51
C GLY A 200 9.78 -7.42 -11.28
N ILE A 201 9.00 -8.51 -11.35
CA ILE A 201 8.20 -8.99 -10.21
C ILE A 201 9.11 -9.50 -9.09
N GLU A 202 10.14 -10.31 -9.40
CA GLU A 202 11.11 -10.79 -8.42
C GLU A 202 11.88 -9.65 -7.77
N GLY A 203 12.34 -8.68 -8.56
CA GLY A 203 12.98 -7.46 -8.06
C GLY A 203 12.07 -6.64 -7.13
N SER A 204 10.79 -6.55 -7.45
CA SER A 204 9.80 -5.87 -6.61
C SER A 204 9.57 -6.58 -5.28
N ILE A 205 9.48 -7.92 -5.29
CA ILE A 205 9.36 -8.73 -4.08
C ILE A 205 10.60 -8.56 -3.20
N PHE A 206 11.79 -8.64 -3.81
CA PHE A 206 13.05 -8.42 -3.11
C PHE A 206 13.11 -7.01 -2.50
N GLN A 207 12.71 -5.98 -3.26
CA GLN A 207 12.66 -4.60 -2.77
C GLN A 207 11.65 -4.43 -1.62
N MET A 208 10.50 -5.09 -1.66
CA MET A 208 9.53 -5.06 -0.56
C MET A 208 10.12 -5.64 0.73
N ILE A 209 10.80 -6.78 0.65
CA ILE A 209 11.42 -7.44 1.81
C ILE A 209 12.58 -6.57 2.35
N SER A 210 13.49 -6.17 1.47
CA SER A 210 14.64 -5.33 1.82
C SER A 210 14.21 -4.00 2.47
N HIS A 211 13.29 -3.29 1.82
CA HIS A 211 12.73 -2.04 2.38
C HIS A 211 12.03 -2.28 3.72
N GLY A 212 11.34 -3.42 3.91
CA GLY A 212 10.69 -3.76 5.18
C GLY A 212 11.68 -3.82 6.33
N ILE A 213 12.81 -4.52 6.14
CA ILE A 213 13.86 -4.68 7.15
C ILE A 213 14.58 -3.36 7.38
N ILE A 214 15.00 -2.68 6.31
CA ILE A 214 15.77 -1.43 6.39
C ILE A 214 14.94 -0.32 7.05
N SER A 215 13.70 -0.12 6.63
CA SER A 215 12.85 0.93 7.20
C SER A 215 12.50 0.68 8.66
N ALA A 216 12.28 -0.59 9.04
CA ALA A 216 12.09 -0.96 10.45
C ALA A 216 13.31 -0.60 11.30
N ALA A 217 14.51 -0.97 10.83
CA ALA A 217 15.76 -0.68 11.51
C ALA A 217 15.99 0.84 11.65
N LEU A 218 15.76 1.61 10.57
CA LEU A 218 15.91 3.07 10.60
C LEU A 218 14.93 3.73 11.60
N PHE A 219 13.67 3.31 11.62
CA PHE A 219 12.71 3.86 12.58
C PHE A 219 13.04 3.46 14.02
N LEU A 220 13.58 2.28 14.26
CA LEU A 220 14.08 1.88 15.60
C LEU A 220 15.26 2.75 16.02
N CYS A 221 16.28 2.95 15.16
CA CYS A 221 17.41 3.80 15.45
C CYS A 221 17.00 5.25 15.74
N VAL A 222 16.11 5.81 14.90
CA VAL A 222 15.60 7.17 15.11
C VAL A 222 14.75 7.25 16.38
N GLY A 223 13.96 6.24 16.71
CA GLY A 223 13.21 6.19 17.97
C GLY A 223 14.10 6.31 19.20
N VAL A 224 15.23 5.59 19.22
CA VAL A 224 16.22 5.69 20.32
C VAL A 224 16.82 7.10 20.44
N VAL A 225 17.01 7.80 19.30
CA VAL A 225 17.54 9.19 19.32
C VAL A 225 16.48 10.19 19.79
N TYR A 226 15.20 9.97 19.42
CA TYR A 226 14.10 10.87 19.81
C TYR A 226 13.70 10.76 21.29
N GLU A 227 13.93 9.60 21.93
CA GLU A 227 13.60 9.37 23.34
C GLU A 227 14.71 9.81 24.32
N ARG A 228 15.84 10.29 23.80
CA ARG A 228 16.97 10.84 24.57
C ARG A 228 16.97 12.36 24.58
#